data_4c914239fcde8cded068935104406be4
#
_entry.id   4c914239fcde8cded068935104406be4
#
_cell.length_a   1.000
_cell.length_b   1.000
_cell.length_c   1.000
_cell.angle_alpha   90.00
_cell.angle_beta   90.00
_cell.angle_gamma   90.00
#
_symmetry.space_group_name_H-M   'P 1'
#
loop_
_entity.id
_entity.type
_entity.pdbx_description
1 polymer ?
#
loop_
_entity_poly.entity_id
_entity_poly.type
_entity_poly.pdbx_seq_one_letter_code
_entity_poly.pdbx_strand_id
1 'polypeptide(L)'
;MDKKIKLGIIGIGNMGAGHAGNFKAGKCPQIEITAIADINAERIAWAKEQNYGEGIAYFDSSESMLDSGLIDACLVAVPHYEHAKYAIECLKRGIHVMVEKPAGVYTKQVREMNEEAEKHKDVVFGMMFNQRTNHIYRKMRELAQSGIYGNIRRTNWIITNWYRPQAYYDSGDWRATWSGEGGGVLLNQCPHQLDLWQWICGMPIKVQSHMHFGMWHDIEVEDDVTTYVEYENGATGVFVTSTGDAHGTNRFEIQLDKAKIVAEDDKLTVLEYEISEPEFSKTNTAPFGVVPAKEIEIETDGKNEQHVGVMNAWADAILNGGKLVAEGQEGINGLMLSNAMHLSAFLGKTVTLPFDEDLYYEELMKRVATSKRKVGVKAVFADTTNSYGGSK
;
A
#
# COMPACT_ATOMS: atom_id res chain seq x y z
N MET A 1 -7.09 -26.16 24.12
CA MET A 1 -6.97 -25.71 22.71
C MET A 1 -6.88 -24.19 22.75
N ASP A 2 -5.86 -23.63 22.19
CA ASP A 2 -5.73 -22.19 22.13
C ASP A 2 -6.90 -21.60 21.32
N LYS A 3 -7.45 -20.48 21.78
CA LYS A 3 -8.59 -19.82 21.14
C LYS A 3 -8.15 -19.35 19.75
N LYS A 4 -8.80 -19.83 18.69
CA LYS A 4 -8.58 -19.37 17.31
C LYS A 4 -9.58 -18.27 16.96
N ILE A 5 -9.14 -17.34 16.11
CA ILE A 5 -9.96 -16.30 15.54
C ILE A 5 -10.76 -16.91 14.38
N LYS A 6 -12.09 -16.80 14.44
CA LYS A 6 -12.97 -17.20 13.34
C LYS A 6 -12.99 -16.12 12.29
N LEU A 7 -12.37 -16.39 11.13
CA LEU A 7 -12.20 -15.43 10.05
C LEU A 7 -13.26 -15.59 8.97
N GLY A 8 -13.91 -14.46 8.64
CA GLY A 8 -14.64 -14.27 7.39
C GLY A 8 -13.76 -13.63 6.32
N ILE A 9 -13.92 -14.02 5.05
CA ILE A 9 -13.28 -13.37 3.91
C ILE A 9 -14.34 -12.79 3.00
N ILE A 10 -14.31 -11.47 2.77
CA ILE A 10 -15.13 -10.79 1.77
C ILE A 10 -14.29 -10.61 0.51
N GLY A 11 -14.70 -11.27 -0.58
CA GLY A 11 -13.98 -11.30 -1.85
C GLY A 11 -12.96 -12.42 -1.93
N ILE A 12 -13.27 -13.47 -2.71
CA ILE A 12 -12.38 -14.61 -2.96
C ILE A 12 -11.76 -14.55 -4.38
N GLY A 13 -11.39 -13.31 -4.77
CA GLY A 13 -10.56 -13.05 -5.96
C GLY A 13 -9.11 -13.49 -5.76
N ASN A 14 -8.16 -12.91 -6.52
CA ASN A 14 -6.75 -13.29 -6.43
C ASN A 14 -6.18 -13.11 -5.01
N MET A 15 -6.41 -11.94 -4.39
CA MET A 15 -5.85 -11.66 -3.06
C MET A 15 -6.52 -12.47 -1.97
N GLY A 16 -7.86 -12.53 -1.94
CA GLY A 16 -8.58 -13.37 -0.97
C GLY A 16 -8.20 -14.84 -1.06
N ALA A 17 -8.02 -15.37 -2.30
CA ALA A 17 -7.54 -16.73 -2.54
C ALA A 17 -6.10 -16.95 -2.05
N GLY A 18 -5.21 -15.98 -2.28
CA GLY A 18 -3.83 -16.02 -1.78
C GLY A 18 -3.76 -16.09 -0.25
N HIS A 19 -4.55 -15.27 0.43
CA HIS A 19 -4.68 -15.32 1.88
C HIS A 19 -5.26 -16.64 2.37
N ALA A 20 -6.35 -17.10 1.77
CA ALA A 20 -6.96 -18.39 2.11
C ALA A 20 -5.97 -19.55 1.95
N GLY A 21 -5.13 -19.51 0.91
CA GLY A 21 -4.04 -20.46 0.70
C GLY A 21 -2.99 -20.45 1.83
N ASN A 22 -2.61 -19.28 2.34
CA ASN A 22 -1.70 -19.15 3.47
C ASN A 22 -2.30 -19.73 4.77
N PHE A 23 -3.59 -19.51 5.02
CA PHE A 23 -4.30 -20.08 6.18
C PHE A 23 -4.40 -21.60 6.07
N LYS A 24 -4.78 -22.13 4.90
CA LYS A 24 -4.79 -23.56 4.61
C LYS A 24 -3.42 -24.21 4.83
N ALA A 25 -2.35 -23.51 4.45
CA ALA A 25 -0.98 -23.98 4.66
C ALA A 25 -0.49 -23.89 6.11
N GLY A 26 -1.34 -23.45 7.06
CA GLY A 26 -1.01 -23.34 8.49
C GLY A 26 -0.02 -22.22 8.85
N LYS A 27 0.22 -21.27 7.93
CA LYS A 27 1.18 -20.17 8.17
C LYS A 27 0.67 -19.15 9.19
N CYS A 28 -0.64 -19.11 9.45
CA CYS A 28 -1.28 -18.25 10.46
C CYS A 28 -2.07 -19.13 11.44
N PRO A 29 -1.41 -19.81 12.40
CA PRO A 29 -2.01 -20.87 13.19
C PRO A 29 -3.13 -20.42 14.14
N GLN A 30 -3.17 -19.12 14.46
CA GLN A 30 -4.20 -18.52 15.33
C GLN A 30 -5.48 -18.14 14.59
N ILE A 31 -5.53 -18.32 13.25
CA ILE A 31 -6.66 -17.94 12.40
C ILE A 31 -7.27 -19.20 11.78
N GLU A 32 -8.60 -19.26 11.79
CA GLU A 32 -9.38 -20.31 11.14
C GLU A 32 -10.45 -19.69 10.23
N ILE A 33 -10.48 -20.07 8.95
CA ILE A 33 -11.53 -19.59 8.04
C ILE A 33 -12.83 -20.32 8.39
N THR A 34 -13.85 -19.55 8.75
CA THR A 34 -15.19 -20.09 9.05
C THR A 34 -16.25 -19.64 8.03
N ALA A 35 -15.99 -18.56 7.30
CA ALA A 35 -16.92 -18.06 6.30
C ALA A 35 -16.19 -17.39 5.11
N ILE A 36 -16.78 -17.51 3.92
CA ILE A 36 -16.32 -16.84 2.69
C ILE A 36 -17.54 -16.26 1.99
N ALA A 37 -17.46 -14.98 1.60
CA ALA A 37 -18.47 -14.29 0.81
C ALA A 37 -17.89 -13.76 -0.51
N ASP A 38 -18.63 -13.96 -1.60
CA ASP A 38 -18.34 -13.35 -2.90
C ASP A 38 -19.64 -13.21 -3.70
N ILE A 39 -19.83 -12.08 -4.37
CA ILE A 39 -21.01 -11.83 -5.21
C ILE A 39 -21.00 -12.67 -6.51
N ASN A 40 -19.84 -13.21 -6.88
CA ASN A 40 -19.68 -14.05 -8.06
C ASN A 40 -19.84 -15.53 -7.68
N ALA A 41 -20.96 -16.13 -8.12
CA ALA A 41 -21.27 -17.53 -7.83
C ALA A 41 -20.22 -18.52 -8.36
N GLU A 42 -19.54 -18.21 -9.48
CA GLU A 42 -18.46 -19.04 -10.02
C GLU A 42 -17.23 -19.03 -9.08
N ARG A 43 -16.95 -17.89 -8.44
CA ARG A 43 -15.87 -17.78 -7.44
C ARG A 43 -16.19 -18.57 -6.18
N ILE A 44 -17.44 -18.55 -5.74
CA ILE A 44 -17.90 -19.39 -4.61
C ILE A 44 -17.79 -20.88 -4.97
N ALA A 45 -18.22 -21.28 -6.16
CA ALA A 45 -18.08 -22.68 -6.62
C ALA A 45 -16.61 -23.11 -6.65
N TRP A 46 -15.75 -22.28 -7.24
CA TRP A 46 -14.31 -22.53 -7.28
C TRP A 46 -13.70 -22.60 -5.86
N ALA A 47 -14.08 -21.70 -4.94
CA ALA A 47 -13.55 -21.69 -3.58
C ALA A 47 -13.91 -22.96 -2.79
N LYS A 48 -15.11 -23.53 -3.03
CA LYS A 48 -15.52 -24.82 -2.46
C LYS A 48 -14.62 -25.96 -2.92
N GLU A 49 -14.23 -25.97 -4.21
CA GLU A 49 -13.32 -26.98 -4.78
C GLU A 49 -11.89 -26.88 -4.21
N GLN A 50 -11.44 -25.66 -3.81
CA GLN A 50 -10.10 -25.47 -3.23
C GLN A 50 -9.97 -26.12 -1.85
N ASN A 51 -11.06 -26.39 -1.15
CA ASN A 51 -11.06 -27.00 0.19
C ASN A 51 -10.11 -26.30 1.17
N TYR A 52 -10.42 -25.04 1.49
CA TYR A 52 -9.62 -24.23 2.43
C TYR A 52 -9.74 -24.68 3.89
N GLY A 53 -10.69 -25.54 4.24
CA GLY A 53 -10.92 -26.08 5.57
C GLY A 53 -12.29 -26.79 5.67
N GLU A 54 -12.53 -27.47 6.78
CA GLU A 54 -13.81 -28.11 7.05
C GLU A 54 -14.82 -27.12 7.64
N GLY A 55 -16.11 -27.29 7.31
CA GLY A 55 -17.19 -26.52 7.94
C GLY A 55 -17.29 -25.05 7.52
N ILE A 56 -16.59 -24.63 6.45
CA ILE A 56 -16.67 -23.26 5.94
C ILE A 56 -18.06 -22.98 5.38
N ALA A 57 -18.71 -21.91 5.87
CA ALA A 57 -19.94 -21.39 5.30
C ALA A 57 -19.66 -20.47 4.10
N TYR A 58 -20.44 -20.60 3.03
CA TYR A 58 -20.29 -19.80 1.82
C TYR A 58 -21.52 -18.93 1.60
N PHE A 59 -21.29 -17.64 1.31
CA PHE A 59 -22.33 -16.64 1.15
C PHE A 59 -22.21 -15.94 -0.21
N ASP A 60 -23.34 -15.61 -0.82
CA ASP A 60 -23.43 -14.76 -2.01
C ASP A 60 -23.60 -13.28 -1.68
N SER A 61 -23.72 -12.96 -0.38
CA SER A 61 -23.82 -11.60 0.18
C SER A 61 -22.88 -11.43 1.36
N SER A 62 -22.10 -10.36 1.34
CA SER A 62 -21.22 -9.98 2.44
C SER A 62 -21.99 -9.65 3.70
N GLU A 63 -23.14 -8.97 3.55
CA GLU A 63 -24.03 -8.59 4.66
C GLU A 63 -24.55 -9.86 5.37
N SER A 64 -25.00 -10.86 4.62
CA SER A 64 -25.47 -12.12 5.20
C SER A 64 -24.36 -12.86 5.96
N MET A 65 -23.12 -12.79 5.47
CA MET A 65 -21.97 -13.35 6.20
C MET A 65 -21.69 -12.57 7.49
N LEU A 66 -21.69 -11.24 7.43
CA LEU A 66 -21.43 -10.38 8.59
C LEU A 66 -22.49 -10.54 9.68
N ASP A 67 -23.73 -10.79 9.30
CA ASP A 67 -24.87 -10.99 10.22
C ASP A 67 -25.02 -12.44 10.71
N SER A 68 -24.21 -13.38 10.21
CA SER A 68 -24.34 -14.82 10.50
C SER A 68 -23.95 -15.23 11.92
N GLY A 69 -23.13 -14.41 12.62
CA GLY A 69 -22.54 -14.78 13.92
C GLY A 69 -21.46 -15.86 13.84
N LEU A 70 -20.97 -16.21 12.64
CA LEU A 70 -19.96 -17.24 12.43
C LEU A 70 -18.53 -16.72 12.50
N ILE A 71 -18.32 -15.40 12.55
CA ILE A 71 -17.01 -14.78 12.45
C ILE A 71 -16.74 -13.80 13.60
N ASP A 72 -15.51 -13.78 14.08
CA ASP A 72 -15.00 -12.79 15.05
C ASP A 72 -14.25 -11.64 14.33
N ALA A 73 -13.74 -11.94 13.14
CA ALA A 73 -12.87 -11.07 12.36
C ALA A 73 -13.11 -11.23 10.84
N CYS A 74 -12.83 -10.19 10.08
CA CYS A 74 -13.05 -10.16 8.64
C CYS A 74 -11.84 -9.64 7.89
N LEU A 75 -11.47 -10.30 6.80
CA LEU A 75 -10.54 -9.81 5.79
C LEU A 75 -11.35 -9.25 4.60
N VAL A 76 -11.14 -7.98 4.29
CA VAL A 76 -11.78 -7.30 3.15
C VAL A 76 -10.82 -7.30 1.97
N ALA A 77 -11.12 -8.07 0.92
CA ALA A 77 -10.29 -8.28 -0.27
C ALA A 77 -11.10 -8.12 -1.58
N VAL A 78 -11.87 -7.05 -1.65
CA VAL A 78 -12.77 -6.66 -2.75
C VAL A 78 -12.12 -5.60 -3.68
N PRO A 79 -12.77 -5.14 -4.75
CA PRO A 79 -12.31 -3.97 -5.51
C PRO A 79 -12.21 -2.69 -4.66
N HIS A 80 -11.29 -1.81 -5.02
CA HIS A 80 -10.83 -0.68 -4.21
C HIS A 80 -11.94 0.25 -3.71
N TYR A 81 -12.97 0.50 -4.53
CA TYR A 81 -14.10 1.37 -4.14
C TYR A 81 -14.92 0.82 -2.98
N GLU A 82 -14.91 -0.50 -2.79
CA GLU A 82 -15.72 -1.19 -1.78
C GLU A 82 -15.00 -1.38 -0.43
N HIS A 83 -13.68 -1.13 -0.36
CA HIS A 83 -12.88 -1.38 0.84
C HIS A 83 -13.44 -0.65 2.06
N ALA A 84 -13.64 0.67 1.97
CA ALA A 84 -14.13 1.48 3.08
C ALA A 84 -15.55 1.08 3.50
N LYS A 85 -16.42 0.78 2.55
CA LYS A 85 -17.81 0.33 2.82
C LYS A 85 -17.82 -0.91 3.72
N TYR A 86 -17.14 -1.97 3.32
CA TYR A 86 -17.15 -3.22 4.08
C TYR A 86 -16.37 -3.13 5.39
N ALA A 87 -15.32 -2.32 5.46
CA ALA A 87 -14.65 -2.03 6.72
C ALA A 87 -15.60 -1.35 7.72
N ILE A 88 -16.36 -0.32 7.29
CA ILE A 88 -17.38 0.36 8.11
C ILE A 88 -18.45 -0.64 8.59
N GLU A 89 -18.90 -1.53 7.73
CA GLU A 89 -19.91 -2.53 8.09
C GLU A 89 -19.38 -3.55 9.12
N CYS A 90 -18.09 -3.91 9.06
CA CYS A 90 -17.43 -4.73 10.09
C CYS A 90 -17.34 -3.98 11.43
N LEU A 91 -16.85 -2.73 11.40
CA LEU A 91 -16.69 -1.87 12.58
C LEU A 91 -18.01 -1.72 13.34
N LYS A 92 -19.09 -1.38 12.64
CA LYS A 92 -20.44 -1.22 13.22
C LYS A 92 -20.95 -2.48 13.93
N ARG A 93 -20.50 -3.66 13.52
CA ARG A 93 -20.89 -4.94 14.11
C ARG A 93 -19.92 -5.43 15.18
N GLY A 94 -18.88 -4.65 15.50
CA GLY A 94 -17.86 -5.08 16.47
C GLY A 94 -16.97 -6.21 15.95
N ILE A 95 -16.88 -6.39 14.63
CA ILE A 95 -16.07 -7.41 13.96
C ILE A 95 -14.68 -6.83 13.69
N HIS A 96 -13.60 -7.47 14.19
CA HIS A 96 -12.24 -7.07 13.89
C HIS A 96 -12.01 -7.08 12.37
N VAL A 97 -11.30 -6.09 11.82
CA VAL A 97 -11.19 -5.97 10.37
C VAL A 97 -9.76 -5.73 9.89
N MET A 98 -9.35 -6.50 8.90
CA MET A 98 -8.15 -6.28 8.09
C MET A 98 -8.58 -5.88 6.68
N VAL A 99 -8.07 -4.76 6.20
CA VAL A 99 -8.41 -4.25 4.86
C VAL A 99 -7.21 -4.37 3.93
N GLU A 100 -7.43 -4.94 2.74
CA GLU A 100 -6.44 -4.93 1.67
C GLU A 100 -6.14 -3.50 1.19
N LYS A 101 -4.92 -3.34 0.70
CA LYS A 101 -4.52 -2.07 0.09
C LYS A 101 -5.12 -1.91 -1.33
N PRO A 102 -5.35 -0.67 -1.78
CA PRO A 102 -5.31 0.58 -1.01
C PRO A 102 -6.47 0.69 -0.02
N ALA A 103 -6.40 1.60 0.95
CA ALA A 103 -7.50 1.77 1.93
C ALA A 103 -8.84 2.15 1.28
N GLY A 104 -8.77 2.74 0.10
CA GLY A 104 -9.88 3.16 -0.73
C GLY A 104 -9.37 3.86 -1.99
N VAL A 105 -10.25 4.50 -2.75
CA VAL A 105 -9.90 5.22 -3.98
C VAL A 105 -9.68 6.71 -3.71
N TYR A 106 -10.44 7.31 -2.80
CA TYR A 106 -10.34 8.72 -2.45
C TYR A 106 -10.40 8.93 -0.93
N THR A 107 -9.68 9.95 -0.46
CA THR A 107 -9.46 10.18 0.97
C THR A 107 -10.76 10.38 1.74
N LYS A 108 -11.76 11.02 1.17
CA LYS A 108 -13.06 11.28 1.83
C LYS A 108 -13.72 9.98 2.32
N GLN A 109 -13.78 8.91 1.50
CA GLN A 109 -14.36 7.62 1.93
C GLN A 109 -13.54 6.95 3.03
N VAL A 110 -12.20 7.12 3.01
CA VAL A 110 -11.31 6.55 4.02
C VAL A 110 -11.39 7.36 5.33
N ARG A 111 -11.65 8.65 5.24
CA ARG A 111 -11.94 9.50 6.41
C ARG A 111 -13.19 9.03 7.13
N GLU A 112 -14.27 8.77 6.39
CA GLU A 112 -15.51 8.19 6.95
C GLU A 112 -15.26 6.84 7.65
N MET A 113 -14.41 5.99 7.05
CA MET A 113 -14.00 4.72 7.65
C MET A 113 -13.20 4.93 8.95
N ASN A 114 -12.28 5.89 8.98
CA ASN A 114 -11.51 6.23 10.16
C ASN A 114 -12.38 6.84 11.27
N GLU A 115 -13.34 7.70 10.92
CA GLU A 115 -14.31 8.26 11.86
C GLU A 115 -15.20 7.17 12.48
N GLU A 116 -15.56 6.14 11.70
CA GLU A 116 -16.28 5.00 12.25
C GLU A 116 -15.40 4.17 13.19
N ALA A 117 -14.12 3.95 12.84
CA ALA A 117 -13.18 3.24 13.70
C ALA A 117 -12.98 3.93 15.07
N GLU A 118 -13.00 5.26 15.11
CA GLU A 118 -12.90 6.03 16.37
C GLU A 118 -14.08 5.79 17.34
N LYS A 119 -15.23 5.34 16.83
CA LYS A 119 -16.41 4.98 17.63
C LYS A 119 -16.31 3.55 18.18
N HIS A 120 -15.47 2.70 17.61
CA HIS A 120 -15.35 1.27 17.88
C HIS A 120 -13.93 0.89 18.29
N LYS A 121 -13.41 1.50 19.36
CA LYS A 121 -12.02 1.34 19.83
C LYS A 121 -11.67 -0.04 20.38
N ASP A 122 -12.67 -0.85 20.62
CA ASP A 122 -12.55 -2.27 21.00
C ASP A 122 -12.33 -3.20 19.80
N VAL A 123 -12.50 -2.68 18.59
CA VAL A 123 -12.26 -3.41 17.34
C VAL A 123 -10.82 -3.20 16.87
N VAL A 124 -10.11 -4.28 16.63
CA VAL A 124 -8.77 -4.25 16.04
C VAL A 124 -8.89 -4.06 14.54
N PHE A 125 -8.56 -2.85 14.07
CA PHE A 125 -8.61 -2.45 12.67
C PHE A 125 -7.20 -2.31 12.10
N GLY A 126 -6.85 -3.10 11.08
CA GLY A 126 -5.53 -3.13 10.45
C GLY A 126 -5.56 -2.93 8.94
N MET A 127 -4.44 -2.43 8.40
CA MET A 127 -4.18 -2.32 6.96
C MET A 127 -3.16 -3.35 6.49
N MET A 128 -3.39 -3.93 5.29
CA MET A 128 -2.49 -4.91 4.68
C MET A 128 -1.27 -4.23 4.02
N PHE A 129 -0.46 -3.54 4.80
CA PHE A 129 0.81 -2.96 4.35
C PHE A 129 1.97 -3.93 4.58
N ASN A 130 1.95 -5.06 3.87
CA ASN A 130 2.90 -6.15 4.00
C ASN A 130 4.35 -5.73 3.77
N GLN A 131 4.63 -4.70 2.96
CA GLN A 131 5.99 -4.20 2.74
C GLN A 131 6.62 -3.56 3.99
N ARG A 132 5.83 -3.17 5.00
CA ARG A 132 6.36 -2.76 6.31
C ARG A 132 7.01 -3.91 7.08
N THR A 133 6.81 -5.18 6.68
CA THR A 133 7.53 -6.35 7.24
C THR A 133 8.91 -6.58 6.60
N ASN A 134 9.21 -5.92 5.49
CA ASN A 134 10.50 -6.07 4.81
C ASN A 134 11.63 -5.47 5.65
N HIS A 135 12.68 -6.26 5.88
CA HIS A 135 13.81 -5.90 6.75
C HIS A 135 14.57 -4.65 6.28
N ILE A 136 14.68 -4.44 4.97
CA ILE A 136 15.35 -3.25 4.40
C ILE A 136 14.60 -1.98 4.79
N TYR A 137 13.28 -1.92 4.54
CA TYR A 137 12.47 -0.72 4.81
C TYR A 137 12.28 -0.47 6.30
N ARG A 138 12.18 -1.54 7.13
CA ARG A 138 12.17 -1.41 8.59
C ARG A 138 13.47 -0.77 9.10
N LYS A 139 14.61 -1.27 8.62
CA LYS A 139 15.92 -0.76 9.03
C LYS A 139 16.17 0.65 8.49
N MET A 140 15.75 0.92 7.25
CA MET A 140 15.83 2.27 6.67
C MET A 140 15.04 3.30 7.50
N ARG A 141 13.81 2.94 7.94
CA ARG A 141 13.00 3.77 8.84
C ARG A 141 13.69 4.00 10.18
N GLU A 142 14.19 2.94 10.81
CA GLU A 142 14.93 3.03 12.07
C GLU A 142 16.07 4.05 11.96
N LEU A 143 16.90 3.95 10.93
CA LEU A 143 18.03 4.85 10.71
C LEU A 143 17.58 6.30 10.41
N ALA A 144 16.60 6.46 9.52
CA ALA A 144 16.13 7.79 9.11
C ALA A 144 15.46 8.56 10.27
N GLN A 145 14.79 7.85 11.19
CA GLN A 145 14.07 8.44 12.31
C GLN A 145 14.84 8.41 13.63
N SER A 146 16.04 7.82 13.68
CA SER A 146 16.86 7.72 14.89
C SER A 146 17.37 9.08 15.41
N GLY A 147 17.43 10.08 14.54
CA GLY A 147 18.05 11.38 14.83
C GLY A 147 19.58 11.38 14.78
N ILE A 148 20.26 10.22 14.69
CA ILE A 148 21.73 10.14 14.70
C ILE A 148 22.38 10.82 13.48
N TYR A 149 21.65 10.87 12.36
CA TYR A 149 22.11 11.47 11.11
C TYR A 149 21.53 12.87 10.86
N GLY A 150 20.83 13.45 11.84
CA GLY A 150 20.21 14.78 11.72
C GLY A 150 18.93 14.75 10.89
N ASN A 151 18.63 15.87 10.25
CA ASN A 151 17.38 16.07 9.52
C ASN A 151 17.47 15.50 8.10
N ILE A 152 16.33 15.00 7.60
CA ILE A 152 16.16 14.68 6.17
C ILE A 152 16.23 15.98 5.38
N ARG A 153 17.01 15.98 4.31
CA ARG A 153 17.22 17.10 3.37
C ARG A 153 16.65 16.81 2.00
N ARG A 154 16.70 15.53 1.58
CA ARG A 154 16.17 15.09 0.30
C ARG A 154 15.77 13.62 0.35
N THR A 155 14.69 13.29 -0.38
CA THR A 155 14.25 11.92 -0.62
C THR A 155 14.09 11.69 -2.12
N ASN A 156 14.68 10.62 -2.67
CA ASN A 156 14.54 10.28 -4.08
C ASN A 156 14.16 8.80 -4.17
N TRP A 157 13.00 8.52 -4.73
CA TRP A 157 12.61 7.15 -5.01
C TRP A 157 12.27 6.98 -6.48
N ILE A 158 13.08 6.19 -7.17
CA ILE A 158 12.79 5.73 -8.53
C ILE A 158 12.38 4.28 -8.41
N ILE A 159 11.14 3.99 -8.73
CA ILE A 159 10.57 2.65 -8.73
C ILE A 159 9.78 2.40 -10.01
N THR A 160 10.46 1.93 -11.03
CA THR A 160 9.90 1.65 -12.35
C THR A 160 9.94 0.15 -12.69
N ASN A 161 10.35 -0.70 -11.76
CA ASN A 161 10.38 -2.16 -11.94
C ASN A 161 8.98 -2.82 -11.82
N TRP A 162 7.92 -2.04 -11.91
CA TRP A 162 6.53 -2.49 -11.93
C TRP A 162 6.02 -2.82 -13.35
N TYR A 163 6.91 -3.19 -14.27
CA TYR A 163 6.50 -3.54 -15.63
C TYR A 163 5.27 -4.44 -15.67
N ARG A 164 4.30 -4.05 -16.50
CA ARG A 164 3.10 -4.82 -16.77
C ARG A 164 2.87 -4.89 -18.30
N PRO A 165 2.70 -6.08 -18.88
CA PRO A 165 2.28 -6.19 -20.28
C PRO A 165 0.81 -5.82 -20.43
N GLN A 166 0.35 -5.46 -21.64
CA GLN A 166 -1.05 -5.15 -21.93
C GLN A 166 -2.01 -6.26 -21.45
N ALA A 167 -1.60 -7.53 -21.55
CA ALA A 167 -2.38 -8.67 -21.10
C ALA A 167 -2.74 -8.63 -19.60
N TYR A 168 -1.92 -7.99 -18.76
CA TYR A 168 -2.26 -7.76 -17.35
C TYR A 168 -3.48 -6.84 -17.23
N TYR A 169 -3.50 -5.76 -17.99
CA TYR A 169 -4.62 -4.82 -17.98
C TYR A 169 -5.88 -5.40 -18.62
N ASP A 170 -5.73 -6.36 -19.54
CA ASP A 170 -6.83 -7.06 -20.20
C ASP A 170 -7.31 -8.27 -19.41
N SER A 171 -6.79 -8.53 -18.22
CA SER A 171 -7.20 -9.65 -17.35
C SER A 171 -8.49 -9.41 -16.56
N GLY A 172 -9.10 -8.24 -16.67
CA GLY A 172 -10.38 -7.90 -16.04
C GLY A 172 -10.99 -6.64 -16.64
N ASP A 173 -12.31 -6.59 -16.73
CA ASP A 173 -13.06 -5.46 -17.33
C ASP A 173 -12.97 -4.16 -16.54
N TRP A 174 -12.76 -4.25 -15.24
CA TRP A 174 -12.63 -3.14 -14.30
C TRP A 174 -11.20 -2.57 -14.23
N ARG A 175 -10.22 -3.37 -14.64
CA ARG A 175 -8.81 -3.06 -14.43
C ARG A 175 -8.35 -1.89 -15.30
N ALA A 176 -7.59 -0.98 -14.70
CA ALA A 176 -7.05 0.23 -15.33
C ALA A 176 -8.13 1.15 -15.94
N THR A 177 -9.31 1.20 -15.30
CA THR A 177 -10.39 2.13 -15.63
C THR A 177 -10.72 3.02 -14.43
N TRP A 178 -11.13 4.28 -14.68
CA TRP A 178 -11.51 5.18 -13.59
C TRP A 178 -12.70 4.66 -12.79
N SER A 179 -13.69 4.07 -13.46
CA SER A 179 -14.90 3.55 -12.80
C SER A 179 -14.71 2.23 -12.08
N GLY A 180 -13.71 1.45 -12.43
CA GLY A 180 -13.46 0.13 -11.85
C GLY A 180 -12.38 0.12 -10.80
N GLU A 181 -11.23 0.74 -11.09
CA GLU A 181 -10.03 0.72 -10.23
C GLU A 181 -9.76 2.08 -9.56
N GLY A 182 -10.13 3.18 -10.23
CA GLY A 182 -10.03 4.54 -9.70
C GLY A 182 -8.68 5.20 -9.84
N GLY A 183 -7.70 4.52 -10.46
CA GLY A 183 -6.34 4.96 -10.73
C GLY A 183 -5.51 3.81 -11.27
N GLY A 184 -4.28 4.09 -11.64
CA GLY A 184 -3.34 3.15 -12.24
C GLY A 184 -2.20 2.76 -11.30
N VAL A 185 -0.96 3.07 -11.71
CA VAL A 185 0.24 2.66 -10.99
C VAL A 185 0.27 3.15 -9.54
N LEU A 186 -0.20 4.34 -9.25
CA LEU A 186 -0.21 4.90 -7.90
C LEU A 186 -1.21 4.21 -6.97
N LEU A 187 -2.32 3.69 -7.51
CA LEU A 187 -3.39 3.10 -6.70
C LEU A 187 -3.34 1.58 -6.65
N ASN A 188 -2.71 0.92 -7.63
CA ASN A 188 -2.63 -0.53 -7.69
C ASN A 188 -1.22 -1.06 -7.37
N GLN A 189 -0.18 -0.64 -8.10
CA GLN A 189 1.19 -1.16 -7.92
C GLN A 189 1.90 -0.48 -6.76
N CYS A 190 1.80 0.84 -6.63
CA CYS A 190 2.59 1.64 -5.70
C CYS A 190 1.91 2.09 -4.37
N PRO A 191 0.73 1.60 -3.93
CA PRO A 191 0.22 1.95 -2.60
C PRO A 191 1.20 1.63 -1.48
N HIS A 192 1.94 0.52 -1.59
CA HIS A 192 2.97 0.14 -0.62
C HIS A 192 4.15 1.12 -0.60
N GLN A 193 4.57 1.62 -1.77
CA GLN A 193 5.69 2.55 -1.85
C GLN A 193 5.28 3.93 -1.33
N LEU A 194 4.08 4.38 -1.63
CA LEU A 194 3.56 5.63 -1.08
C LEU A 194 3.39 5.54 0.44
N ASP A 195 2.92 4.39 0.94
CA ASP A 195 2.88 4.11 2.36
C ASP A 195 4.27 4.13 2.99
N LEU A 196 5.23 3.37 2.45
CA LEU A 196 6.61 3.34 2.95
C LEU A 196 7.29 4.70 2.87
N TRP A 197 7.08 5.48 1.82
CA TRP A 197 7.70 6.78 1.67
C TRP A 197 7.30 7.72 2.79
N GLN A 198 6.00 7.86 3.06
CA GLN A 198 5.53 8.68 4.18
C GLN A 198 5.85 8.05 5.55
N TRP A 199 5.82 6.73 5.67
CA TRP A 199 6.11 6.03 6.92
C TRP A 199 7.57 6.16 7.35
N ILE A 200 8.49 6.26 6.38
CA ILE A 200 9.93 6.45 6.61
C ILE A 200 10.29 7.93 6.74
N CYS A 201 9.80 8.77 5.82
CA CYS A 201 10.25 10.15 5.65
C CYS A 201 9.28 11.22 6.20
N GLY A 202 8.06 10.82 6.59
CA GLY A 202 6.99 11.75 6.96
C GLY A 202 6.20 12.26 5.75
N MET A 203 5.10 12.95 6.02
CA MET A 203 4.24 13.52 4.99
C MET A 203 4.83 14.83 4.44
N PRO A 204 4.88 15.03 3.12
CA PRO A 204 5.21 16.33 2.54
C PRO A 204 4.06 17.31 2.73
N ILE A 205 4.35 18.61 2.59
CA ILE A 205 3.36 19.70 2.67
C ILE A 205 2.92 20.20 1.28
N LYS A 206 3.69 19.90 0.22
CA LYS A 206 3.37 20.27 -1.16
C LYS A 206 3.74 19.16 -2.12
N VAL A 207 2.94 19.02 -3.18
CA VAL A 207 3.10 18.02 -4.22
C VAL A 207 2.91 18.69 -5.58
N GLN A 208 3.83 18.44 -6.51
CA GLN A 208 3.67 18.76 -7.94
C GLN A 208 3.98 17.52 -8.76
N SER A 209 2.99 17.08 -9.55
CA SER A 209 3.08 15.84 -10.29
C SER A 209 2.80 16.02 -11.77
N HIS A 210 3.57 15.29 -12.59
CA HIS A 210 3.35 15.09 -14.00
C HIS A 210 3.01 13.63 -14.24
N MET A 211 1.91 13.38 -14.94
CA MET A 211 1.42 12.04 -15.23
C MET A 211 1.06 11.89 -16.69
N HIS A 212 1.27 10.69 -17.18
CA HIS A 212 0.73 10.25 -18.46
C HIS A 212 -0.31 9.17 -18.24
N PHE A 213 -1.42 9.29 -18.93
CA PHE A 213 -2.56 8.38 -18.84
C PHE A 213 -2.60 7.55 -20.11
N GLY A 214 -2.37 6.24 -20.00
CA GLY A 214 -2.30 5.34 -21.14
C GLY A 214 -1.18 5.72 -22.13
N MET A 215 0.01 6.05 -21.64
CA MET A 215 1.16 6.39 -22.49
C MET A 215 1.78 5.14 -23.11
N TRP A 216 1.90 4.10 -22.29
CA TRP A 216 2.56 2.84 -22.64
C TRP A 216 1.58 1.71 -22.93
N HIS A 217 0.33 1.87 -22.49
CA HIS A 217 -0.71 0.86 -22.58
C HIS A 217 -2.05 1.45 -23.03
N ASP A 218 -2.91 0.63 -23.61
CA ASP A 218 -4.29 1.01 -23.90
C ASP A 218 -5.15 0.94 -22.63
N ILE A 219 -5.06 2.00 -21.80
CA ILE A 219 -5.72 2.15 -20.51
C ILE A 219 -6.16 3.60 -20.28
N GLU A 220 -7.05 3.82 -19.31
CA GLU A 220 -7.59 5.16 -19.00
C GLU A 220 -6.80 5.90 -17.91
N VAL A 221 -6.06 5.17 -17.10
CA VAL A 221 -5.41 5.65 -15.88
C VAL A 221 -3.91 5.87 -16.09
N GLU A 222 -3.23 6.37 -15.08
CA GLU A 222 -1.80 6.67 -15.18
C GLU A 222 -0.94 5.39 -15.18
N ASP A 223 0.02 5.34 -16.11
CA ASP A 223 1.05 4.32 -16.23
C ASP A 223 2.48 4.86 -16.17
N ASP A 224 2.61 6.20 -16.09
CA ASP A 224 3.88 6.91 -15.94
C ASP A 224 3.69 8.15 -15.05
N VAL A 225 4.51 8.31 -14.02
CA VAL A 225 4.37 9.37 -13.01
C VAL A 225 5.75 9.88 -12.57
N THR A 226 5.91 11.21 -12.59
CA THR A 226 7.03 11.92 -11.96
C THR A 226 6.49 13.00 -11.04
N THR A 227 6.86 12.93 -9.75
CA THR A 227 6.36 13.84 -8.72
C THR A 227 7.51 14.49 -7.96
N TYR A 228 7.41 15.81 -7.74
CA TYR A 228 8.23 16.58 -6.83
C TYR A 228 7.42 16.90 -5.56
N VAL A 229 8.08 16.87 -4.39
CA VAL A 229 7.48 17.22 -3.11
C VAL A 229 8.35 18.16 -2.29
N GLU A 230 7.71 18.94 -1.39
CA GLU A 230 8.36 19.77 -0.37
C GLU A 230 7.87 19.36 1.02
N TYR A 231 8.79 19.32 1.98
CA TYR A 231 8.52 19.04 3.39
C TYR A 231 8.56 20.35 4.22
N GLU A 232 7.96 20.33 5.41
CA GLU A 232 7.86 21.49 6.27
C GLU A 232 9.23 22.09 6.65
N ASN A 233 10.25 21.24 6.83
CA ASN A 233 11.61 21.68 7.15
C ASN A 233 12.41 22.21 5.95
N GLY A 234 11.77 22.35 4.77
CA GLY A 234 12.42 22.78 3.52
C GLY A 234 13.11 21.66 2.75
N ALA A 235 13.08 20.41 3.23
CA ALA A 235 13.53 19.27 2.47
C ALA A 235 12.68 19.07 1.20
N THR A 236 13.26 18.43 0.19
CA THR A 236 12.59 18.16 -1.07
C THR A 236 12.62 16.67 -1.40
N GLY A 237 11.76 16.22 -2.30
CA GLY A 237 11.78 14.85 -2.75
C GLY A 237 11.29 14.66 -4.18
N VAL A 238 11.68 13.53 -4.76
CA VAL A 238 11.20 13.07 -6.08
C VAL A 238 10.75 11.63 -5.98
N PHE A 239 9.58 11.34 -6.56
CA PHE A 239 9.06 10.00 -6.73
C PHE A 239 8.78 9.75 -8.21
N VAL A 240 9.38 8.71 -8.77
CA VAL A 240 9.21 8.32 -10.18
C VAL A 240 8.74 6.88 -10.23
N THR A 241 7.65 6.62 -10.96
CA THR A 241 7.15 5.26 -11.16
C THR A 241 6.56 5.08 -12.55
N SER A 242 6.70 3.89 -13.11
CA SER A 242 6.15 3.51 -14.40
C SER A 242 5.81 2.02 -14.43
N THR A 243 4.83 1.64 -15.24
CA THR A 243 4.58 0.24 -15.58
C THR A 243 5.05 -0.11 -17.00
N GLY A 244 5.65 0.84 -17.71
CA GLY A 244 6.17 0.69 -19.08
C GLY A 244 7.64 0.31 -19.16
N ASP A 245 8.43 0.38 -18.09
CA ASP A 245 9.86 0.10 -18.09
C ASP A 245 10.13 -1.40 -18.02
N ALA A 246 10.61 -2.01 -19.11
CA ALA A 246 10.80 -3.47 -19.22
C ALA A 246 11.89 -4.03 -18.29
N HIS A 247 12.91 -3.21 -17.98
CA HIS A 247 13.92 -3.47 -16.96
C HIS A 247 14.06 -2.21 -16.10
N GLY A 248 13.07 -2.00 -15.24
CA GLY A 248 13.00 -0.82 -14.41
C GLY A 248 13.94 -0.86 -13.21
N THR A 249 14.01 0.26 -12.51
CA THR A 249 14.85 0.49 -11.33
C THR A 249 13.99 0.46 -10.06
N ASN A 250 14.55 0.01 -8.95
CA ASN A 250 14.02 0.26 -7.61
C ASN A 250 15.17 0.76 -6.74
N ARG A 251 15.28 2.09 -6.62
CA ARG A 251 16.30 2.75 -5.83
C ARG A 251 15.68 3.85 -4.98
N PHE A 252 15.81 3.70 -3.66
CA PHE A 252 15.34 4.67 -2.68
C PHE A 252 16.52 5.29 -1.94
N GLU A 253 16.70 6.60 -2.06
CA GLU A 253 17.74 7.37 -1.39
C GLU A 253 17.15 8.39 -0.42
N ILE A 254 17.77 8.50 0.77
CA ILE A 254 17.48 9.55 1.74
C ILE A 254 18.79 10.27 2.06
N GLN A 255 18.86 11.56 1.72
CA GLN A 255 19.94 12.45 2.10
C GLN A 255 19.60 13.10 3.43
N LEU A 256 20.48 12.96 4.42
CA LEU A 256 20.38 13.57 5.74
C LEU A 256 21.55 14.57 5.97
N ASP A 257 21.55 15.26 7.11
CA ASP A 257 22.63 16.19 7.46
C ASP A 257 23.99 15.48 7.59
N LYS A 258 23.99 14.22 8.06
CA LYS A 258 25.21 13.48 8.38
C LYS A 258 25.33 12.12 7.69
N ALA A 259 24.43 11.80 6.77
CA ALA A 259 24.51 10.55 6.01
C ALA A 259 23.70 10.60 4.70
N LYS A 260 24.00 9.66 3.81
CA LYS A 260 23.09 9.25 2.73
C LYS A 260 22.75 7.77 2.92
N ILE A 261 21.47 7.46 3.02
CA ILE A 261 20.94 6.08 3.12
C ILE A 261 20.42 5.68 1.74
N VAL A 262 20.78 4.49 1.27
CA VAL A 262 20.36 3.95 -0.04
C VAL A 262 19.87 2.53 0.13
N ALA A 263 18.65 2.26 -0.34
CA ALA A 263 18.11 0.92 -0.52
C ALA A 263 18.03 0.61 -2.03
N GLU A 264 18.72 -0.41 -2.47
CA GLU A 264 18.81 -0.88 -3.86
C GLU A 264 19.24 -2.34 -3.90
N ASP A 265 18.68 -3.14 -4.80
CA ASP A 265 19.04 -4.55 -5.04
C ASP A 265 19.08 -5.40 -3.74
N ASP A 266 18.02 -5.28 -2.91
CA ASP A 266 17.90 -5.93 -1.60
C ASP A 266 19.06 -5.64 -0.62
N LYS A 267 19.78 -4.54 -0.83
CA LYS A 267 20.83 -4.03 0.04
C LYS A 267 20.46 -2.69 0.64
N LEU A 268 20.96 -2.45 1.84
CA LEU A 268 20.90 -1.17 2.52
C LEU A 268 22.31 -0.67 2.78
N THR A 269 22.65 0.47 2.20
CA THR A 269 23.95 1.10 2.41
C THR A 269 23.79 2.47 3.05
N VAL A 270 24.74 2.85 3.88
CA VAL A 270 24.86 4.18 4.47
C VAL A 270 26.22 4.75 4.13
N LEU A 271 26.22 5.89 3.45
CA LEU A 271 27.38 6.74 3.33
C LEU A 271 27.39 7.68 4.54
N GLU A 272 28.11 7.32 5.58
CA GLU A 272 28.20 8.06 6.84
C GLU A 272 29.26 9.15 6.75
N TYR A 273 28.91 10.38 7.13
CA TYR A 273 29.80 11.54 7.11
C TYR A 273 30.53 11.70 8.45
N GLU A 274 31.84 11.97 8.42
CA GLU A 274 32.65 12.23 9.62
C GLU A 274 32.18 13.49 10.35
N ILE A 275 31.75 14.51 9.58
CA ILE A 275 31.19 15.77 10.05
C ILE A 275 29.88 16.05 9.31
N SER A 276 28.92 16.66 9.94
CA SER A 276 27.67 17.00 9.26
C SER A 276 27.90 18.01 8.12
N GLU A 277 27.14 17.89 7.03
CA GLU A 277 27.28 18.81 5.89
C GLU A 277 27.09 20.29 6.31
N PRO A 278 26.10 20.67 7.14
CA PRO A 278 25.95 22.06 7.58
C PRO A 278 27.15 22.61 8.37
N GLU A 279 27.83 21.74 9.13
CA GLU A 279 29.02 22.12 9.86
C GLU A 279 30.23 22.20 8.93
N PHE A 280 30.43 21.23 8.07
CA PHE A 280 31.48 21.24 7.05
C PHE A 280 31.39 22.47 6.16
N SER A 281 30.20 22.78 5.68
CA SER A 281 29.95 23.96 4.82
C SER A 281 30.35 25.28 5.48
N LYS A 282 30.23 25.38 6.80
CA LYS A 282 30.61 26.59 7.58
C LYS A 282 32.12 26.65 7.92
N THR A 283 32.74 25.49 8.08
CA THR A 283 34.13 25.42 8.61
C THR A 283 35.17 25.20 7.52
N ASN A 284 34.75 24.61 6.38
CA ASN A 284 35.68 24.39 5.26
C ASN A 284 36.04 25.70 4.59
N THR A 285 37.36 25.92 4.43
CA THR A 285 37.91 27.15 3.82
C THR A 285 38.33 26.93 2.35
N ALA A 286 38.33 25.68 1.87
CA ALA A 286 38.68 25.38 0.51
C ALA A 286 37.44 25.50 -0.41
N PRO A 287 37.55 26.12 -1.61
CA PRO A 287 36.42 26.30 -2.51
C PRO A 287 35.87 24.99 -3.07
N PHE A 288 36.66 23.94 -3.10
CA PHE A 288 36.33 22.60 -3.62
C PHE A 288 36.57 21.54 -2.51
N GLY A 289 35.77 21.62 -1.44
CA GLY A 289 35.81 20.64 -0.37
C GLY A 289 34.78 19.52 -0.58
N VAL A 290 35.13 18.31 -0.15
CA VAL A 290 34.21 17.16 -0.11
C VAL A 290 34.10 16.70 1.34
N VAL A 291 32.89 16.48 1.83
CA VAL A 291 32.67 15.95 3.18
C VAL A 291 33.28 14.56 3.26
N PRO A 292 34.25 14.30 4.17
CA PRO A 292 34.80 12.96 4.36
C PRO A 292 33.70 11.99 4.78
N ALA A 293 33.66 10.83 4.14
CA ALA A 293 32.59 9.86 4.35
C ALA A 293 33.10 8.43 4.22
N LYS A 294 32.41 7.51 4.88
CA LYS A 294 32.63 6.07 4.81
C LYS A 294 31.36 5.37 4.39
N GLU A 295 31.44 4.52 3.38
CA GLU A 295 30.32 3.66 2.99
C GLU A 295 30.27 2.40 3.87
N ILE A 296 29.09 2.06 4.35
CA ILE A 296 28.83 0.94 5.24
C ILE A 296 27.62 0.18 4.69
N GLU A 297 27.78 -1.10 4.39
CA GLU A 297 26.64 -1.99 4.14
C GLU A 297 25.99 -2.34 5.51
N ILE A 298 24.70 -2.13 5.62
CA ILE A 298 23.97 -2.31 6.87
C ILE A 298 23.40 -3.72 6.95
N GLU A 299 23.85 -4.47 7.94
CA GLU A 299 23.25 -5.77 8.25
C GLU A 299 21.82 -5.62 8.76
N THR A 300 20.96 -6.52 8.31
CA THR A 300 19.56 -6.60 8.71
C THR A 300 19.24 -8.00 9.23
N ASP A 301 18.06 -8.19 9.81
CA ASP A 301 17.63 -9.52 10.28
C ASP A 301 17.19 -10.49 9.15
N GLY A 302 17.16 -10.03 7.91
CA GLY A 302 16.75 -10.79 6.72
C GLY A 302 15.27 -11.19 6.69
N LYS A 303 14.46 -10.80 7.65
CA LYS A 303 13.05 -11.20 7.73
C LYS A 303 12.19 -10.41 6.75
N ASN A 304 11.40 -11.14 5.98
CA ASN A 304 10.45 -10.59 5.01
C ASN A 304 9.16 -11.42 5.02
N GLU A 305 8.40 -11.30 6.10
CA GLU A 305 7.24 -12.17 6.39
C GLU A 305 6.01 -11.81 5.56
N GLN A 306 6.00 -10.65 4.91
CA GLN A 306 4.96 -10.20 3.99
C GLN A 306 3.54 -10.31 4.59
N HIS A 307 2.56 -10.76 3.80
CA HIS A 307 1.16 -10.92 4.22
C HIS A 307 1.00 -11.80 5.46
N VAL A 308 1.79 -12.86 5.58
CA VAL A 308 1.76 -13.77 6.72
C VAL A 308 2.15 -13.05 8.00
N GLY A 309 3.20 -12.22 7.95
CA GLY A 309 3.64 -11.42 9.10
C GLY A 309 2.57 -10.43 9.56
N VAL A 310 1.89 -9.75 8.61
CA VAL A 310 0.80 -8.83 8.93
C VAL A 310 -0.37 -9.57 9.59
N MET A 311 -0.79 -10.72 9.03
CA MET A 311 -1.90 -11.49 9.58
C MET A 311 -1.59 -12.09 10.95
N ASN A 312 -0.36 -12.55 11.19
CA ASN A 312 0.05 -13.05 12.49
C ASN A 312 0.13 -11.92 13.54
N ALA A 313 0.63 -10.75 13.18
CA ALA A 313 0.63 -9.58 14.07
C ALA A 313 -0.80 -9.11 14.41
N TRP A 314 -1.70 -9.13 13.42
CA TRP A 314 -3.11 -8.81 13.64
C TRP A 314 -3.81 -9.82 14.55
N ALA A 315 -3.53 -11.11 14.36
CA ALA A 315 -4.05 -12.15 15.26
C ALA A 315 -3.55 -11.98 16.69
N ASP A 316 -2.27 -11.65 16.87
CA ASP A 316 -1.70 -11.36 18.18
C ASP A 316 -2.32 -10.10 18.81
N ALA A 317 -2.57 -9.05 18.02
CA ALA A 317 -3.28 -7.86 18.48
C ALA A 317 -4.69 -8.18 19.01
N ILE A 318 -5.44 -9.02 18.30
CA ILE A 318 -6.80 -9.44 18.70
C ILE A 318 -6.77 -10.30 19.98
N LEU A 319 -5.86 -11.26 20.06
CA LEU A 319 -5.85 -12.26 21.13
C LEU A 319 -5.12 -11.79 22.39
N ASN A 320 -4.06 -11.02 22.24
CA ASN A 320 -3.10 -10.71 23.29
C ASN A 320 -2.84 -9.20 23.47
N GLY A 321 -3.44 -8.33 22.65
CA GLY A 321 -3.16 -6.88 22.67
C GLY A 321 -1.77 -6.53 22.11
N GLY A 322 -1.24 -7.35 21.19
CA GLY A 322 0.01 -7.09 20.48
C GLY A 322 -0.06 -5.87 19.56
N LYS A 323 1.06 -5.52 18.93
CA LYS A 323 1.14 -4.38 18.03
C LYS A 323 0.83 -4.77 16.60
N LEU A 324 0.03 -3.96 15.91
CA LEU A 324 -0.19 -4.08 14.48
C LEU A 324 1.07 -3.69 13.69
N VAL A 325 1.24 -4.27 12.51
CA VAL A 325 2.22 -3.81 11.52
C VAL A 325 1.82 -2.44 10.96
N ALA A 326 0.53 -2.25 10.74
CA ALA A 326 -0.07 -0.97 10.33
C ALA A 326 -1.46 -0.85 10.93
N GLU A 327 -1.72 0.23 11.66
CA GLU A 327 -3.06 0.59 12.12
C GLU A 327 -3.95 0.90 10.92
N GLY A 328 -5.24 0.54 11.00
CA GLY A 328 -6.17 0.77 9.90
C GLY A 328 -6.28 2.23 9.49
N GLN A 329 -6.25 3.14 10.47
CA GLN A 329 -6.33 4.57 10.26
C GLN A 329 -5.15 5.14 9.44
N GLU A 330 -3.99 4.50 9.46
CA GLU A 330 -2.82 4.92 8.68
C GLU A 330 -3.01 4.75 7.18
N GLY A 331 -3.98 3.95 6.76
CA GLY A 331 -4.32 3.71 5.35
C GLY A 331 -4.56 4.98 4.54
N ILE A 332 -5.02 6.06 5.19
CA ILE A 332 -5.27 7.34 4.53
C ILE A 332 -4.00 8.05 4.06
N ASN A 333 -2.85 7.83 4.70
CA ASN A 333 -1.65 8.63 4.46
C ASN A 333 -1.07 8.40 3.05
N GLY A 334 -0.82 7.14 2.67
CA GLY A 334 -0.37 6.80 1.32
C GLY A 334 -1.39 7.16 0.24
N LEU A 335 -2.68 7.00 0.54
CA LEU A 335 -3.76 7.40 -0.36
C LEU A 335 -3.82 8.93 -0.54
N MET A 336 -3.59 9.70 0.52
CA MET A 336 -3.54 11.17 0.45
C MET A 336 -2.42 11.63 -0.50
N LEU A 337 -1.25 10.97 -0.48
CA LEU A 337 -0.19 11.23 -1.45
C LEU A 337 -0.64 10.92 -2.88
N SER A 338 -1.22 9.74 -3.12
CA SER A 338 -1.75 9.36 -4.43
C SER A 338 -2.77 10.38 -4.95
N ASN A 339 -3.75 10.74 -4.11
CA ASN A 339 -4.80 11.68 -4.50
C ASN A 339 -4.25 13.11 -4.73
N ALA A 340 -3.29 13.57 -3.93
CA ALA A 340 -2.62 14.86 -4.14
C ALA A 340 -1.82 14.88 -5.46
N MET A 341 -1.14 13.78 -5.79
CA MET A 341 -0.42 13.64 -7.06
C MET A 341 -1.38 13.69 -8.25
N HIS A 342 -2.48 12.94 -8.20
CA HIS A 342 -3.53 12.98 -9.22
C HIS A 342 -4.14 14.40 -9.35
N LEU A 343 -4.52 15.02 -8.23
CA LEU A 343 -5.09 16.36 -8.25
C LEU A 343 -4.12 17.39 -8.85
N SER A 344 -2.83 17.29 -8.51
CA SER A 344 -1.79 18.13 -9.09
C SER A 344 -1.70 17.96 -10.60
N ALA A 345 -1.71 16.73 -11.11
CA ALA A 345 -1.67 16.45 -12.53
C ALA A 345 -2.97 16.89 -13.24
N PHE A 346 -4.13 16.66 -12.66
CA PHE A 346 -5.43 17.08 -13.21
C PHE A 346 -5.55 18.58 -13.36
N LEU A 347 -5.01 19.34 -12.41
CA LEU A 347 -5.09 20.80 -12.39
C LEU A 347 -3.86 21.49 -13.01
N GLY A 348 -2.80 20.75 -13.30
CA GLY A 348 -1.53 21.29 -13.82
C GLY A 348 -0.84 22.28 -12.85
N LYS A 349 -1.02 22.08 -11.52
CA LYS A 349 -0.47 22.98 -10.50
C LYS A 349 0.00 22.24 -9.23
N THR A 350 0.81 22.94 -8.43
CA THR A 350 1.19 22.46 -7.09
C THR A 350 -0.04 22.36 -6.18
N VAL A 351 -0.14 21.27 -5.43
CA VAL A 351 -1.16 21.00 -4.42
C VAL A 351 -0.53 21.03 -3.04
N THR A 352 -1.14 21.78 -2.11
CA THR A 352 -0.74 21.82 -0.69
C THR A 352 -1.53 20.77 0.09
N LEU A 353 -0.87 20.07 1.01
CA LEU A 353 -1.48 19.09 1.91
C LEU A 353 -1.78 19.73 3.28
N PRO A 354 -2.92 19.44 3.90
CA PRO A 354 -4.04 18.68 3.32
C PRO A 354 -4.70 19.47 2.18
N PHE A 355 -5.19 18.77 1.17
CA PHE A 355 -5.88 19.37 0.02
C PHE A 355 -7.42 19.35 0.21
N ASP A 356 -8.14 20.03 -0.67
CA ASP A 356 -9.59 19.99 -0.76
C ASP A 356 -10.04 18.62 -1.31
N GLU A 357 -10.54 17.75 -0.42
CA GLU A 357 -10.98 16.40 -0.75
C GLU A 357 -12.24 16.36 -1.62
N ASP A 358 -13.11 17.37 -1.50
CA ASP A 358 -14.30 17.48 -2.35
C ASP A 358 -13.90 17.83 -3.79
N LEU A 359 -12.94 18.75 -3.96
CA LEU A 359 -12.40 19.06 -5.26
C LEU A 359 -11.74 17.83 -5.94
N TYR A 360 -10.97 17.04 -5.16
CA TYR A 360 -10.43 15.79 -5.71
C TYR A 360 -11.53 14.84 -6.15
N TYR A 361 -12.53 14.64 -5.30
CA TYR A 361 -13.67 13.78 -5.61
C TYR A 361 -14.41 14.23 -6.87
N GLU A 362 -14.69 15.52 -7.03
CA GLU A 362 -15.30 16.07 -8.24
C GLU A 362 -14.47 15.80 -9.50
N GLU A 363 -13.15 16.02 -9.44
CA GLU A 363 -12.24 15.76 -10.55
C GLU A 363 -12.16 14.27 -10.92
N LEU A 364 -12.17 13.39 -9.92
CA LEU A 364 -12.26 11.94 -10.13
C LEU A 364 -13.59 11.57 -10.79
N MET A 365 -14.74 12.09 -10.28
CA MET A 365 -16.05 11.76 -10.83
C MET A 365 -16.28 12.24 -12.26
N LYS A 366 -15.64 13.33 -12.69
CA LYS A 366 -15.62 13.74 -14.12
C LYS A 366 -15.01 12.66 -15.01
N ARG A 367 -13.95 11.98 -14.54
CA ARG A 367 -13.28 10.89 -15.26
C ARG A 367 -14.09 9.59 -15.19
N VAL A 368 -14.64 9.28 -14.05
CA VAL A 368 -15.55 8.14 -13.86
C VAL A 368 -16.75 8.23 -14.78
N ALA A 369 -17.34 9.42 -14.97
CA ALA A 369 -18.50 9.64 -15.84
C ALA A 369 -18.23 9.33 -17.32
N THR A 370 -16.98 9.42 -17.77
CA THR A 370 -16.56 9.12 -19.14
C THR A 370 -15.86 7.76 -19.28
N SER A 371 -15.59 7.10 -18.16
CA SER A 371 -14.92 5.82 -18.08
C SER A 371 -15.73 4.70 -18.73
N LYS A 372 -15.06 3.81 -19.42
CA LYS A 372 -15.68 2.65 -20.08
C LYS A 372 -15.05 1.36 -19.59
N ARG A 373 -15.87 0.49 -19.04
CA ARG A 373 -15.41 -0.89 -18.79
C ARG A 373 -15.05 -1.57 -20.10
N LYS A 374 -14.00 -2.37 -20.06
CA LYS A 374 -13.54 -3.11 -21.24
C LYS A 374 -14.55 -4.17 -21.66
N VAL A 375 -14.84 -4.24 -22.95
CA VAL A 375 -15.80 -5.19 -23.52
C VAL A 375 -15.06 -6.42 -24.07
N GLY A 376 -15.60 -7.61 -23.82
CA GLY A 376 -15.05 -8.87 -24.38
C GLY A 376 -13.84 -9.42 -23.61
N VAL A 377 -13.50 -8.86 -22.48
CA VAL A 377 -12.41 -9.32 -21.60
C VAL A 377 -12.92 -10.46 -20.72
N LYS A 378 -12.19 -11.56 -20.69
CA LYS A 378 -12.43 -12.65 -19.72
C LYS A 378 -11.57 -12.43 -18.49
N ALA A 379 -12.17 -12.45 -17.31
CA ALA A 379 -11.44 -12.41 -16.06
C ALA A 379 -10.43 -13.56 -15.98
N VAL A 380 -9.14 -13.22 -15.87
CA VAL A 380 -8.07 -14.19 -15.68
C VAL A 380 -7.61 -14.11 -14.23
N PHE A 381 -7.74 -15.21 -13.51
CA PHE A 381 -7.21 -15.34 -12.16
C PHE A 381 -5.77 -15.83 -12.25
N ALA A 382 -4.84 -14.94 -11.99
CA ALA A 382 -3.40 -15.21 -12.09
C ALA A 382 -2.82 -15.62 -10.73
N ASP A 383 -1.77 -16.43 -10.78
CA ASP A 383 -0.87 -16.61 -9.64
C ASP A 383 -0.17 -15.27 -9.34
N THR A 384 -0.35 -14.74 -8.13
CA THR A 384 0.21 -13.46 -7.69
C THR A 384 1.58 -13.60 -7.03
N THR A 385 2.17 -14.79 -6.98
CA THR A 385 3.46 -15.07 -6.30
C THR A 385 4.60 -14.21 -6.82
N ASN A 386 4.56 -13.81 -8.09
CA ASN A 386 5.57 -12.97 -8.75
C ASN A 386 5.09 -11.52 -9.00
N SER A 387 4.01 -11.07 -8.34
CA SER A 387 3.41 -9.76 -8.61
C SER A 387 4.20 -8.58 -8.06
N TYR A 388 5.05 -8.82 -7.08
CA TYR A 388 5.96 -7.82 -6.49
C TYR A 388 7.28 -7.88 -7.25
N GLY A 389 7.46 -7.04 -8.27
CA GLY A 389 8.66 -6.86 -9.06
C GLY A 389 9.84 -7.73 -8.63
N GLY A 390 9.75 -9.03 -8.91
CA GLY A 390 10.71 -9.99 -8.40
C GLY A 390 12.06 -9.73 -9.04
N SER A 391 13.01 -9.30 -8.24
CA SER A 391 14.42 -9.49 -8.53
C SER A 391 14.64 -11.00 -8.74
N LYS A 392 14.89 -11.40 -9.96
CA LYS A 392 15.67 -12.60 -10.24
C LYS A 392 17.10 -12.20 -10.44
#